data_5dee753ffd5695cf92acf923e297e428
#
_entry.id   5dee753ffd5695cf92acf923e297e428
#
_cell.length_a   1.000
_cell.length_b   1.000
_cell.length_c   1.000
_cell.angle_alpha   90.00
_cell.angle_beta   90.00
_cell.angle_gamma   90.00
#
_symmetry.space_group_name_H-M   'P 1'
#
loop_
_entity.id
_entity.type
_entity.pdbx_description
1 polymer ?
#
loop_
_entity_poly.entity_id
_entity_poly.type
_entity_poly.pdbx_seq_one_letter_code
_entity_poly.pdbx_strand_id
1 'polypeptide(L)'
;MITKDVKLGKNVKIYHKDMVNLFGCEIGENTKIGTFVEIKKEVKIGKNCKIEPFAFIPEGVTLEDGVFIGPHVCFTNDKLPRATNLDGSLKAEDDWEVTNTLVKKRAAIGANATIMCGITIGENAMIGAGSVVTKDVPKNSIAVGNPAKIIGKVKDEIK
;
A
#
# COMPACT_ATOMS: atom_id res chain seq x y z
N MET A 1 -13.51 12.19 0.41
CA MET A 1 -14.81 11.47 0.39
C MET A 1 -14.66 10.10 1.04
N ILE A 2 -15.65 9.64 1.82
CA ILE A 2 -15.70 8.26 2.33
C ILE A 2 -17.02 7.67 1.87
N THR A 3 -16.97 6.62 1.04
CA THR A 3 -18.19 5.99 0.51
C THR A 3 -18.88 5.12 1.57
N LYS A 4 -20.18 4.84 1.38
CA LYS A 4 -21.00 4.13 2.38
C LYS A 4 -20.63 2.65 2.57
N ASP A 5 -19.94 2.06 1.61
CA ASP A 5 -19.49 0.67 1.57
C ASP A 5 -18.12 0.44 2.24
N VAL A 6 -17.48 1.51 2.74
CA VAL A 6 -16.25 1.41 3.54
C VAL A 6 -16.55 0.76 4.88
N LYS A 7 -15.82 -0.30 5.21
CA LYS A 7 -15.93 -1.01 6.50
C LYS A 7 -14.81 -0.58 7.43
N LEU A 8 -15.18 0.04 8.54
CA LEU A 8 -14.23 0.50 9.57
C LEU A 8 -14.34 -0.37 10.81
N GLY A 9 -13.20 -0.91 11.24
CA GLY A 9 -13.06 -1.59 12.51
C GLY A 9 -13.19 -0.64 13.71
N LYS A 10 -13.19 -1.20 14.92
CA LYS A 10 -13.27 -0.42 16.17
C LYS A 10 -12.06 0.52 16.32
N ASN A 11 -12.30 1.73 16.80
CA ASN A 11 -11.25 2.73 17.07
C ASN A 11 -10.40 3.16 15.88
N VAL A 12 -10.83 2.95 14.64
CA VAL A 12 -10.14 3.50 13.46
C VAL A 12 -10.15 5.02 13.53
N LYS A 13 -8.98 5.64 13.39
CA LYS A 13 -8.81 7.09 13.43
C LYS A 13 -8.44 7.62 12.05
N ILE A 14 -9.32 8.42 11.46
CA ILE A 14 -9.08 9.12 10.19
C ILE A 14 -8.88 10.60 10.52
N TYR A 15 -7.68 11.10 10.22
CA TYR A 15 -7.38 12.51 10.39
C TYR A 15 -7.95 13.29 9.21
N HIS A 16 -8.78 14.32 9.49
CA HIS A 16 -9.42 15.15 8.47
C HIS A 16 -10.23 14.33 7.45
N LYS A 17 -11.36 13.77 7.89
CA LYS A 17 -12.23 12.90 7.08
C LYS A 17 -12.70 13.50 5.75
N ASP A 18 -12.74 14.81 5.65
CA ASP A 18 -13.06 15.59 4.46
C ASP A 18 -11.91 15.65 3.44
N MET A 19 -10.70 15.30 3.87
CA MET A 19 -9.47 15.34 3.06
C MET A 19 -8.92 13.95 2.70
N VAL A 20 -9.73 12.90 2.75
CA VAL A 20 -9.36 11.55 2.33
C VAL A 20 -10.33 11.02 1.30
N ASN A 21 -9.89 10.07 0.48
CA ASN A 21 -10.72 9.32 -0.46
C ASN A 21 -10.65 7.83 -0.10
N LEU A 22 -11.75 7.29 0.44
CA LEU A 22 -11.87 5.88 0.79
C LEU A 22 -13.08 5.30 0.05
N PHE A 23 -12.88 4.24 -0.71
CA PHE A 23 -13.88 3.62 -1.56
C PHE A 23 -13.95 2.12 -1.25
N GLY A 24 -15.07 1.58 -0.79
CA GLY A 24 -15.35 0.15 -0.66
C GLY A 24 -14.22 -0.71 -0.05
N CYS A 25 -13.38 -0.14 0.80
CA CYS A 25 -12.25 -0.80 1.44
C CYS A 25 -12.61 -1.29 2.85
N GLU A 26 -11.80 -2.20 3.38
CA GLU A 26 -11.90 -2.70 4.75
C GLU A 26 -10.70 -2.27 5.57
N ILE A 27 -10.92 -1.62 6.72
CA ILE A 27 -9.85 -1.11 7.59
C ILE A 27 -10.02 -1.69 8.99
N GLY A 28 -9.03 -2.46 9.43
CA GLY A 28 -8.99 -3.14 10.71
C GLY A 28 -8.88 -2.18 11.91
N GLU A 29 -9.22 -2.71 13.08
CA GLU A 29 -9.31 -1.94 14.32
C GLU A 29 -8.01 -1.22 14.71
N ASN A 30 -8.13 -0.09 15.41
CA ASN A 30 -7.04 0.77 15.90
C ASN A 30 -6.12 1.34 14.79
N THR A 31 -6.44 1.17 13.51
CA THR A 31 -5.66 1.69 12.38
C THR A 31 -5.83 3.21 12.27
N LYS A 32 -4.75 3.89 11.88
CA LYS A 32 -4.71 5.35 11.72
C LYS A 32 -4.47 5.71 10.27
N ILE A 33 -5.29 6.63 9.75
CA ILE A 33 -5.23 7.12 8.37
C ILE A 33 -4.94 8.62 8.38
N GLY A 34 -3.85 9.02 7.73
CA GLY A 34 -3.43 10.40 7.55
C GLY A 34 -4.28 11.18 6.55
N THR A 35 -4.00 12.46 6.40
CA THR A 35 -4.65 13.35 5.42
C THR A 35 -4.23 13.03 3.99
N PHE A 36 -5.10 13.32 3.03
CA PHE A 36 -4.84 13.13 1.59
C PHE A 36 -4.51 11.70 1.19
N VAL A 37 -4.89 10.74 2.02
CA VAL A 37 -4.78 9.31 1.70
C VAL A 37 -5.91 8.92 0.75
N GLU A 38 -5.58 8.15 -0.28
CA GLU A 38 -6.57 7.52 -1.14
C GLU A 38 -6.46 6.00 -1.07
N ILE A 39 -7.57 5.32 -0.75
CA ILE A 39 -7.67 3.86 -0.69
C ILE A 39 -8.84 3.43 -1.56
N LYS A 40 -8.56 2.58 -2.54
CA LYS A 40 -9.54 2.12 -3.52
C LYS A 40 -10.36 0.92 -3.00
N LYS A 41 -11.38 0.56 -3.79
CA LYS A 41 -12.26 -0.58 -3.53
C LYS A 41 -11.47 -1.88 -3.33
N GLU A 42 -12.02 -2.78 -2.52
CA GLU A 42 -11.47 -4.12 -2.25
C GLU A 42 -10.10 -4.18 -1.54
N VAL A 43 -9.51 -3.04 -1.23
CA VAL A 43 -8.30 -2.99 -0.39
C VAL A 43 -8.64 -3.48 1.01
N LYS A 44 -7.78 -4.33 1.56
CA LYS A 44 -7.88 -4.84 2.93
C LYS A 44 -6.71 -4.37 3.76
N ILE A 45 -6.99 -3.67 4.83
CA ILE A 45 -5.99 -3.19 5.79
C ILE A 45 -6.26 -3.84 7.14
N GLY A 46 -5.25 -4.51 7.68
CA GLY A 46 -5.29 -5.16 8.98
C GLY A 46 -5.41 -4.19 10.16
N LYS A 47 -5.24 -4.72 11.35
CA LYS A 47 -5.32 -4.00 12.63
C LYS A 47 -4.02 -3.27 12.93
N ASN A 48 -4.12 -2.19 13.75
CA ASN A 48 -2.96 -1.46 14.26
C ASN A 48 -2.01 -0.93 13.17
N CYS A 49 -2.50 -0.71 11.97
CA CYS A 49 -1.73 -0.12 10.88
C CYS A 49 -1.63 1.41 11.03
N LYS A 50 -0.61 1.98 10.39
CA LYS A 50 -0.43 3.42 10.31
C LYS A 50 -0.16 3.81 8.87
N ILE A 51 -1.09 4.55 8.28
CA ILE A 51 -1.02 5.02 6.90
C ILE A 51 -0.80 6.53 6.94
N GLU A 52 0.36 6.97 6.53
CA GLU A 52 0.76 8.37 6.57
C GLU A 52 0.19 9.19 5.41
N PRO A 53 0.22 10.53 5.49
CA PRO A 53 -0.39 11.40 4.48
C PRO A 53 0.10 11.14 3.06
N PHE A 54 -0.80 11.40 2.09
CA PHE A 54 -0.55 11.28 0.65
C PHE A 54 -0.24 9.86 0.15
N ALA A 55 -0.47 8.82 0.94
CA ALA A 55 -0.35 7.45 0.46
C ALA A 55 -1.46 7.13 -0.54
N PHE A 56 -1.11 6.43 -1.62
CA PHE A 56 -2.05 5.90 -2.61
C PHE A 56 -2.03 4.37 -2.57
N ILE A 57 -3.19 3.77 -2.29
CA ILE A 57 -3.36 2.32 -2.16
C ILE A 57 -4.48 1.88 -3.11
N PRO A 58 -4.12 1.40 -4.33
CA PRO A 58 -5.09 0.97 -5.33
C PRO A 58 -5.68 -0.41 -5.01
N GLU A 59 -6.71 -0.77 -5.74
CA GLU A 59 -7.33 -2.09 -5.74
C GLU A 59 -6.29 -3.22 -5.88
N GLY A 60 -6.52 -4.35 -5.21
CA GLY A 60 -5.61 -5.50 -5.21
C GLY A 60 -4.53 -5.48 -4.13
N VAL A 61 -4.42 -4.41 -3.35
CA VAL A 61 -3.46 -4.33 -2.24
C VAL A 61 -4.07 -4.87 -0.95
N THR A 62 -3.31 -5.73 -0.27
CA THR A 62 -3.61 -6.20 1.08
C THR A 62 -2.47 -5.84 2.02
N LEU A 63 -2.79 -5.17 3.12
CA LEU A 63 -1.87 -4.90 4.23
C LEU A 63 -2.29 -5.74 5.43
N GLU A 64 -1.40 -6.57 5.94
CA GLU A 64 -1.64 -7.31 7.18
C GLU A 64 -1.48 -6.41 8.43
N ASP A 65 -1.61 -7.00 9.63
CA ASP A 65 -1.60 -6.26 10.89
C ASP A 65 -0.26 -5.55 11.16
N GLY A 66 -0.33 -4.35 11.76
CA GLY A 66 0.83 -3.61 12.21
C GLY A 66 1.71 -3.01 11.12
N VAL A 67 1.23 -2.96 9.89
CA VAL A 67 1.97 -2.38 8.75
C VAL A 67 2.07 -0.86 8.89
N PHE A 68 3.27 -0.34 8.62
CA PHE A 68 3.53 1.09 8.49
C PHE A 68 3.69 1.49 7.03
N ILE A 69 2.92 2.47 6.59
CA ILE A 69 3.02 3.08 5.25
C ILE A 69 3.42 4.55 5.43
N GLY A 70 4.63 4.89 4.99
CA GLY A 70 5.17 6.24 5.06
C GLY A 70 4.44 7.23 4.14
N PRO A 71 4.66 8.54 4.32
CA PRO A 71 4.03 9.55 3.48
C PRO A 71 4.45 9.41 2.02
N HIS A 72 3.52 9.73 1.12
CA HIS A 72 3.71 9.65 -0.34
C HIS A 72 4.11 8.26 -0.87
N VAL A 73 3.86 7.18 -0.14
CA VAL A 73 4.02 5.83 -0.68
C VAL A 73 2.97 5.60 -1.75
N CYS A 74 3.40 5.08 -2.90
CA CYS A 74 2.54 4.76 -4.02
C CYS A 74 2.63 3.28 -4.36
N PHE A 75 1.48 2.60 -4.40
CA PHE A 75 1.37 1.25 -4.96
C PHE A 75 0.87 1.34 -6.40
N THR A 76 1.27 0.38 -7.24
CA THR A 76 0.68 0.16 -8.56
C THR A 76 -0.18 -1.11 -8.54
N ASN A 77 -1.08 -1.28 -9.51
CA ASN A 77 -1.91 -2.48 -9.64
C ASN A 77 -2.05 -2.99 -11.09
N ASP A 78 -1.47 -2.27 -12.05
CA ASP A 78 -1.36 -2.67 -13.45
C ASP A 78 0.12 -2.84 -13.82
N LYS A 79 0.48 -3.99 -14.41
CA LYS A 79 1.85 -4.28 -14.87
C LYS A 79 2.25 -3.54 -16.12
N LEU A 80 1.29 -3.28 -16.99
CA LEU A 80 1.50 -2.70 -18.32
C LEU A 80 0.48 -1.60 -18.60
N PRO A 81 0.48 -0.51 -17.82
CA PRO A 81 -0.54 0.52 -17.93
C PRO A 81 -0.51 1.20 -19.29
N ARG A 82 -1.66 1.27 -19.92
CA ARG A 82 -1.91 1.98 -21.17
C ARG A 82 -3.24 2.70 -21.10
N ALA A 83 -3.31 3.90 -21.64
CA ALA A 83 -4.55 4.66 -21.72
C ALA A 83 -5.49 4.12 -22.80
N THR A 84 -4.93 3.51 -23.85
CA THR A 84 -5.71 3.06 -25.00
C THR A 84 -5.44 1.61 -25.35
N ASN A 85 -6.40 0.99 -26.02
CA ASN A 85 -6.25 -0.26 -26.74
C ASN A 85 -5.47 -0.06 -28.04
N LEU A 86 -5.12 -1.14 -28.74
CA LEU A 86 -4.35 -1.09 -30.01
C LEU A 86 -5.12 -0.37 -31.13
N ASP A 87 -6.43 -0.35 -31.09
CA ASP A 87 -7.31 0.35 -32.05
C ASP A 87 -7.49 1.85 -31.75
N GLY A 88 -6.85 2.35 -30.67
CA GLY A 88 -6.92 3.74 -30.24
C GLY A 88 -8.11 4.09 -29.33
N SER A 89 -9.02 3.16 -29.04
CA SER A 89 -10.10 3.35 -28.06
C SER A 89 -9.55 3.46 -26.65
N LEU A 90 -10.20 4.25 -25.77
CA LEU A 90 -9.85 4.31 -24.36
C LEU A 90 -10.10 2.95 -23.70
N LYS A 91 -9.17 2.51 -22.86
CA LYS A 91 -9.35 1.31 -22.06
C LYS A 91 -10.49 1.48 -21.06
N ALA A 92 -11.35 0.48 -21.01
CA ALA A 92 -12.40 0.32 -19.99
C ALA A 92 -11.90 -0.53 -18.82
N GLU A 93 -12.77 -0.74 -17.82
CA GLU A 93 -12.42 -1.56 -16.64
C GLU A 93 -12.06 -3.01 -17.00
N ASP A 94 -12.68 -3.58 -18.04
CA ASP A 94 -12.46 -4.96 -18.49
C ASP A 94 -11.23 -5.14 -19.41
N ASP A 95 -10.54 -4.05 -19.75
CA ASP A 95 -9.41 -4.08 -20.68
C ASP A 95 -8.05 -4.29 -19.98
N TRP A 96 -8.06 -4.53 -18.68
CA TRP A 96 -6.85 -4.80 -17.89
C TRP A 96 -7.16 -5.65 -16.64
N GLU A 97 -6.15 -6.22 -16.06
CA GLU A 97 -6.30 -7.08 -14.87
C GLU A 97 -5.56 -6.52 -13.67
N VAL A 98 -6.26 -6.50 -12.54
CA VAL A 98 -5.65 -6.13 -11.26
C VAL A 98 -4.61 -7.16 -10.85
N THR A 99 -3.40 -6.70 -10.60
CA THR A 99 -2.32 -7.54 -10.08
C THR A 99 -2.13 -7.30 -8.59
N ASN A 100 -2.39 -8.34 -7.78
CA ASN A 100 -2.41 -8.24 -6.33
C ASN A 100 -1.02 -8.02 -5.71
N THR A 101 -0.96 -7.23 -4.64
CA THR A 101 0.23 -6.98 -3.83
C THR A 101 -0.06 -7.26 -2.37
N LEU A 102 0.84 -7.96 -1.69
CA LEU A 102 0.71 -8.32 -0.28
C LEU A 102 1.82 -7.68 0.56
N VAL A 103 1.44 -6.94 1.60
CA VAL A 103 2.36 -6.45 2.63
C VAL A 103 2.07 -7.21 3.93
N LYS A 104 3.02 -8.02 4.35
CA LYS A 104 2.86 -8.89 5.51
C LYS A 104 3.06 -8.14 6.83
N LYS A 105 2.69 -8.81 7.93
CA LYS A 105 2.66 -8.27 9.29
C LYS A 105 3.92 -7.48 9.64
N ARG A 106 3.71 -6.32 10.29
CA ARG A 106 4.78 -5.46 10.81
C ARG A 106 5.79 -4.96 9.79
N ALA A 107 5.56 -5.14 8.49
CA ALA A 107 6.41 -4.52 7.48
C ALA A 107 6.28 -2.99 7.53
N ALA A 108 7.38 -2.30 7.25
CA ALA A 108 7.45 -0.85 7.21
C ALA A 108 7.92 -0.37 5.85
N ILE A 109 7.18 0.55 5.25
CA ILE A 109 7.50 1.14 3.95
C ILE A 109 7.81 2.61 4.15
N GLY A 110 9.05 3.00 3.85
CA GLY A 110 9.54 4.36 4.02
C GLY A 110 8.90 5.36 3.05
N ALA A 111 8.99 6.64 3.41
CA ALA A 111 8.41 7.75 2.64
C ALA A 111 8.83 7.75 1.16
N ASN A 112 7.93 8.16 0.28
CA ASN A 112 8.17 8.24 -1.18
C ASN A 112 8.59 6.92 -1.86
N ALA A 113 8.38 5.77 -1.23
CA ALA A 113 8.64 4.50 -1.88
C ALA A 113 7.53 4.17 -2.90
N THR A 114 7.93 3.57 -4.02
CA THR A 114 7.01 3.02 -5.01
C THR A 114 7.05 1.50 -4.95
N ILE A 115 5.88 0.88 -4.82
CA ILE A 115 5.73 -0.57 -4.74
C ILE A 115 5.06 -1.06 -6.02
N MET A 116 5.81 -1.79 -6.83
CA MET A 116 5.26 -2.38 -8.06
C MET A 116 4.26 -3.49 -7.70
N CYS A 117 3.28 -3.69 -8.56
CA CYS A 117 2.27 -4.73 -8.36
C CYS A 117 2.83 -6.15 -8.54
N GLY A 118 2.14 -7.12 -7.95
CA GLY A 118 2.47 -8.54 -8.08
C GLY A 118 3.56 -9.03 -7.14
N ILE A 119 3.92 -8.24 -6.12
CA ILE A 119 4.99 -8.60 -5.19
C ILE A 119 4.48 -8.79 -3.77
N THR A 120 5.29 -9.48 -2.99
CA THR A 120 5.09 -9.67 -1.55
C THR A 120 6.20 -8.97 -0.76
N ILE A 121 5.82 -8.06 0.13
CA ILE A 121 6.72 -7.54 1.17
C ILE A 121 6.60 -8.44 2.38
N GLY A 122 7.69 -9.12 2.73
CA GLY A 122 7.72 -10.11 3.81
C GLY A 122 7.48 -9.52 5.20
N GLU A 123 7.12 -10.39 6.13
CA GLU A 123 6.88 -10.03 7.53
C GLU A 123 8.10 -9.30 8.13
N ASN A 124 7.84 -8.20 8.87
CA ASN A 124 8.87 -7.39 9.52
C ASN A 124 9.95 -6.86 8.55
N ALA A 125 9.69 -6.84 7.23
CA ALA A 125 10.62 -6.24 6.28
C ALA A 125 10.57 -4.71 6.36
N MET A 126 11.67 -4.06 6.01
CA MET A 126 11.77 -2.61 5.99
C MET A 126 12.20 -2.12 4.61
N ILE A 127 11.40 -1.26 4.02
CA ILE A 127 11.69 -0.59 2.75
C ILE A 127 12.19 0.83 3.05
N GLY A 128 13.38 1.15 2.57
CA GLY A 128 13.94 2.49 2.74
C GLY A 128 13.15 3.56 1.97
N ALA A 129 13.20 4.79 2.46
CA ALA A 129 12.56 5.92 1.80
C ALA A 129 13.08 6.10 0.36
N GLY A 130 12.20 6.52 -0.56
CA GLY A 130 12.53 6.74 -1.97
C GLY A 130 12.84 5.49 -2.78
N SER A 131 12.61 4.30 -2.25
CA SER A 131 12.89 3.03 -2.94
C SER A 131 11.84 2.69 -3.98
N VAL A 132 12.26 2.03 -5.08
CA VAL A 132 11.36 1.41 -6.07
C VAL A 132 11.46 -0.10 -5.94
N VAL A 133 10.45 -0.72 -5.34
CA VAL A 133 10.42 -2.16 -5.08
C VAL A 133 9.81 -2.88 -6.28
N THR A 134 10.62 -3.69 -6.95
CA THR A 134 10.25 -4.38 -8.20
C THR A 134 10.20 -5.90 -8.07
N LYS A 135 10.56 -6.44 -6.89
CA LYS A 135 10.61 -7.88 -6.59
C LYS A 135 10.20 -8.13 -5.14
N ASP A 136 9.82 -9.35 -4.85
CA ASP A 136 9.55 -9.79 -3.48
C ASP A 136 10.68 -9.44 -2.52
N VAL A 137 10.29 -9.00 -1.33
CA VAL A 137 11.23 -8.70 -0.24
C VAL A 137 11.06 -9.77 0.85
N PRO A 138 12.10 -10.54 1.17
CA PRO A 138 12.02 -11.58 2.19
C PRO A 138 11.71 -11.01 3.58
N LYS A 139 11.15 -11.85 4.45
CA LYS A 139 10.92 -11.49 5.86
C LYS A 139 12.21 -11.00 6.54
N ASN A 140 12.07 -10.06 7.47
CA ASN A 140 13.18 -9.51 8.26
C ASN A 140 14.31 -8.89 7.42
N SER A 141 14.03 -8.46 6.18
CA SER A 141 15.03 -7.86 5.28
C SER A 141 14.88 -6.36 5.20
N ILE A 142 16.00 -5.68 4.98
CA ILE A 142 16.03 -4.24 4.65
C ILE A 142 16.33 -4.12 3.16
N ALA A 143 15.41 -3.46 2.42
CA ALA A 143 15.56 -3.21 0.99
C ALA A 143 15.56 -1.71 0.70
N VAL A 144 16.52 -1.23 -0.09
CA VAL A 144 16.65 0.20 -0.43
C VAL A 144 17.09 0.40 -1.88
N GLY A 145 16.77 1.54 -2.43
CA GLY A 145 17.25 2.02 -3.73
C GLY A 145 16.27 1.88 -4.88
N ASN A 146 16.69 2.24 -6.08
CA ASN A 146 15.95 2.15 -7.33
C ASN A 146 16.79 1.46 -8.41
N PRO A 147 16.48 0.21 -8.80
CA PRO A 147 15.54 -0.69 -8.12
C PRO A 147 16.03 -1.10 -6.72
N ALA A 148 15.10 -1.37 -5.82
CA ALA A 148 15.42 -1.75 -4.44
C ALA A 148 16.20 -3.08 -4.38
N LYS A 149 17.26 -3.10 -3.55
CA LYS A 149 18.09 -4.26 -3.28
C LYS A 149 18.15 -4.54 -1.79
N ILE A 150 18.25 -5.80 -1.42
CA ILE A 150 18.45 -6.21 -0.03
C ILE A 150 19.86 -5.78 0.41
N ILE A 151 19.94 -5.00 1.49
CA ILE A 151 21.20 -4.49 2.05
C ILE A 151 21.50 -5.06 3.43
N GLY A 152 20.55 -5.77 4.03
CA GLY A 152 20.72 -6.32 5.36
C GLY A 152 19.44 -6.92 5.92
N LYS A 153 19.48 -7.17 7.22
CA LYS A 153 18.33 -7.67 7.99
C LYS A 153 17.92 -6.66 9.06
N VAL A 154 16.63 -6.63 9.36
CA VAL A 154 16.10 -5.91 10.51
C VAL A 154 16.64 -6.57 11.77
N LYS A 155 17.28 -5.80 12.64
CA LYS A 155 17.70 -6.28 13.96
C LYS A 155 16.48 -6.22 14.88
N ASP A 156 16.29 -7.26 15.71
CA ASP A 156 15.13 -7.37 16.62
C ASP A 156 15.09 -6.31 17.74
N GLU A 157 16.08 -5.43 17.82
CA GLU A 157 16.21 -4.39 18.82
C GLU A 157 15.93 -3.00 18.23
N ILE A 158 14.66 -2.73 17.90
CA ILE A 158 14.18 -1.34 17.86
C ILE A 158 13.40 -1.11 19.16
N LYS A 159 14.08 -0.46 20.11
CA LYS A 159 13.44 0.05 21.35
C LYS A 159 12.46 1.15 21.03
#